data_38bda9c71fc92b1a4b7567f02022e716
#
_entry.id   38bda9c71fc92b1a4b7567f02022e716
#
_cell.length_a   1.000
_cell.length_b   1.000
_cell.length_c   1.000
_cell.angle_alpha   90.00
_cell.angle_beta   90.00
_cell.angle_gamma   90.00
#
_symmetry.space_group_name_H-M   'P 1'
#
loop_
_entity.id
_entity.type
_entity.pdbx_description
1 polymer ?
#
loop_
_entity_poly.entity_id
_entity_poly.type
_entity_poly.pdbx_seq_one_letter_code
_entity_poly.pdbx_strand_id
1 'polypeptide(L)'
;SIVSHAQGLGYSPRSKTSSQTNVNLTLNLAGVSNRNTTYTLPAFTLFTTSINDITYTFQTTESLTATDNGSGLYEFSDVNGNKNVILFEGTKRTKKFYVGKVGERQIYVIPDSTMDTATTIVKVFANPSTTEFEPYTPISKAIRVDQNSKFYQITEAPNGFYELNFGDGISFGQAPETGTVVQVEYLSTVGADANGGQVFSP
;
A
#
# COMPACT_ATOMS: atom_id res chain seq x y z
N SER A 1 -24.88 0.72 -17.93
CA SER A 1 -25.93 1.08 -16.97
C SER A 1 -25.30 1.46 -15.64
N ILE A 2 -25.74 2.54 -15.01
CA ILE A 2 -25.27 3.01 -13.69
C ILE A 2 -25.36 1.91 -12.63
N VAL A 3 -26.32 1.01 -12.74
CA VAL A 3 -26.53 -0.11 -11.81
C VAL A 3 -25.41 -1.15 -11.91
N SER A 4 -24.92 -1.45 -13.11
CA SER A 4 -23.82 -2.42 -13.28
C SER A 4 -22.48 -1.84 -12.81
N HIS A 5 -22.27 -0.53 -12.89
CA HIS A 5 -21.10 0.12 -12.33
C HIS A 5 -21.16 0.19 -10.79
N ALA A 6 -22.34 0.49 -10.22
CA ALA A 6 -22.51 0.50 -8.78
C ALA A 6 -22.35 -0.88 -8.14
N GLN A 7 -22.77 -1.95 -8.81
CA GLN A 7 -22.55 -3.32 -8.35
C GLN A 7 -21.07 -3.73 -8.39
N GLY A 8 -20.29 -3.17 -9.32
CA GLY A 8 -18.83 -3.40 -9.38
C GLY A 8 -18.06 -2.64 -8.32
N LEU A 9 -18.59 -1.57 -7.74
CA LEU A 9 -17.89 -0.70 -6.78
C LEU A 9 -17.64 -1.32 -5.40
N GLY A 10 -18.36 -2.37 -5.06
CA GLY A 10 -18.19 -3.10 -3.79
C GLY A 10 -17.41 -4.42 -3.94
N TYR A 11 -16.97 -4.76 -5.15
CA TYR A 11 -16.24 -6.00 -5.39
C TYR A 11 -14.79 -5.86 -4.95
N SER A 12 -14.37 -6.71 -4.01
CA SER A 12 -12.97 -6.93 -3.67
C SER A 12 -12.55 -8.30 -4.18
N PRO A 13 -11.48 -8.38 -4.98
CA PRO A 13 -10.99 -9.66 -5.48
C PRO A 13 -10.57 -10.57 -4.32
N ARG A 14 -10.76 -11.87 -4.46
CA ARG A 14 -10.19 -12.84 -3.56
C ARG A 14 -8.71 -12.98 -3.87
N SER A 15 -7.88 -12.36 -3.05
CA SER A 15 -6.43 -12.49 -3.13
C SER A 15 -5.88 -13.25 -1.94
N LYS A 16 -4.60 -13.61 -2.00
CA LYS A 16 -3.87 -14.01 -0.80
C LYS A 16 -3.92 -12.88 0.21
N THR A 17 -3.98 -13.24 1.48
CA THR A 17 -3.98 -12.27 2.59
C THR A 17 -2.70 -12.45 3.37
N SER A 18 -1.95 -11.36 3.55
CA SER A 18 -0.76 -11.31 4.39
C SER A 18 -1.09 -11.69 5.83
N SER A 19 -0.24 -12.47 6.47
CA SER A 19 -0.26 -12.61 7.92
C SER A 19 -0.05 -11.24 8.56
N GLN A 20 -0.77 -10.97 9.63
CA GLN A 20 -0.74 -9.68 10.31
C GLN A 20 -0.43 -9.85 11.79
N THR A 21 0.28 -8.87 12.35
CA THR A 21 0.49 -8.79 13.78
C THR A 21 0.40 -7.35 14.25
N ASN A 22 -0.09 -7.15 15.47
CA ASN A 22 -0.15 -5.85 16.11
C ASN A 22 1.07 -5.69 17.02
N VAL A 23 1.78 -4.58 16.88
CA VAL A 23 2.97 -4.28 17.68
C VAL A 23 2.97 -2.84 18.18
N ASN A 24 3.60 -2.61 19.31
CA ASN A 24 3.95 -1.28 19.78
C ASN A 24 5.44 -1.06 19.47
N LEU A 25 5.72 -0.10 18.59
CA LEU A 25 7.08 0.22 18.19
C LEU A 25 7.62 1.39 19.01
N THR A 26 8.77 1.19 19.64
CA THR A 26 9.43 2.21 20.44
C THR A 26 10.89 2.38 20.03
N LEU A 27 11.37 3.63 20.11
CA LEU A 27 12.79 3.94 19.95
C LEU A 27 13.24 4.61 21.26
N ASN A 28 14.28 4.06 21.90
CA ASN A 28 14.84 4.60 23.11
C ASN A 28 16.21 5.24 22.82
N LEU A 29 16.27 6.55 22.93
CA LEU A 29 17.48 7.38 22.78
C LEU A 29 17.77 8.14 24.09
N ALA A 30 17.38 7.61 25.24
CA ALA A 30 17.72 8.18 26.53
C ALA A 30 19.25 8.31 26.66
N GLY A 31 19.72 9.50 27.05
CA GLY A 31 21.15 9.79 27.17
C GLY A 31 21.86 10.18 25.84
N VAL A 32 21.19 10.11 24.71
CA VAL A 32 21.71 10.63 23.44
C VAL A 32 21.53 12.15 23.38
N SER A 33 22.63 12.88 23.20
CA SER A 33 22.59 14.32 23.01
C SER A 33 22.19 14.69 21.59
N ASN A 34 21.50 15.83 21.43
CA ASN A 34 21.10 16.37 20.11
C ASN A 34 20.23 15.41 19.27
N ARG A 35 19.36 14.66 19.92
CA ARG A 35 18.38 13.80 19.23
C ARG A 35 17.29 14.65 18.59
N ASN A 36 16.73 14.17 17.50
CA ASN A 36 15.64 14.84 16.81
C ASN A 36 14.35 14.81 17.67
N THR A 37 13.54 15.84 17.56
CA THR A 37 12.24 15.91 18.24
C THR A 37 11.29 14.85 17.70
N THR A 38 11.38 14.53 16.40
CA THR A 38 10.48 13.60 15.72
C THR A 38 11.28 12.66 14.82
N TYR A 39 10.85 11.40 14.78
CA TYR A 39 11.31 10.38 13.84
C TYR A 39 10.15 9.85 13.02
N THR A 40 10.43 9.49 11.77
CA THR A 40 9.47 8.89 10.85
C THR A 40 10.02 7.57 10.33
N LEU A 41 9.23 6.52 10.43
CA LEU A 41 9.45 5.26 9.74
C LEU A 41 8.63 5.29 8.45
N PRO A 42 9.27 5.21 7.27
CA PRO A 42 8.53 5.18 6.00
C PRO A 42 7.64 3.95 5.88
N ALA A 43 6.61 4.02 5.04
CA ALA A 43 5.88 2.84 4.61
C ALA A 43 6.85 1.79 4.04
N PHE A 44 6.55 0.52 4.28
CA PHE A 44 7.37 -0.63 3.93
C PHE A 44 8.73 -0.69 4.66
N THR A 45 8.84 -0.10 5.85
CA THR A 45 9.95 -0.36 6.75
C THR A 45 9.92 -1.83 7.17
N LEU A 46 11.07 -2.51 7.02
CA LEU A 46 11.19 -3.95 7.20
C LEU A 46 11.44 -4.32 8.67
N PHE A 47 10.77 -5.39 9.08
CA PHE A 47 10.99 -6.08 10.36
C PHE A 47 11.07 -7.58 10.07
N THR A 48 11.90 -8.30 10.79
CA THR A 48 12.06 -9.74 10.64
C THR A 48 11.71 -10.49 11.92
N THR A 49 11.20 -11.70 11.75
CA THR A 49 10.97 -12.64 12.83
C THR A 49 11.29 -14.05 12.34
N SER A 50 11.64 -14.96 13.26
CA SER A 50 11.88 -16.37 12.92
C SER A 50 10.84 -17.25 13.60
N ILE A 51 10.26 -18.17 12.84
CA ILE A 51 9.31 -19.17 13.28
C ILE A 51 9.82 -20.53 12.78
N ASN A 52 10.10 -21.47 13.67
CA ASN A 52 10.63 -22.79 13.33
C ASN A 52 11.85 -22.73 12.39
N ASP A 53 12.81 -21.86 12.69
CA ASP A 53 14.04 -21.62 11.92
C ASP A 53 13.83 -21.04 10.52
N ILE A 54 12.60 -20.62 10.18
CA ILE A 54 12.27 -19.89 8.95
C ILE A 54 12.12 -18.41 9.28
N THR A 55 12.86 -17.58 8.56
CA THR A 55 12.76 -16.11 8.71
C THR A 55 11.66 -15.56 7.81
N TYR A 56 10.75 -14.82 8.42
CA TYR A 56 9.69 -14.09 7.74
C TYR A 56 9.93 -12.59 7.84
N THR A 57 9.59 -11.88 6.77
CA THR A 57 9.69 -10.44 6.71
C THR A 57 8.30 -9.83 6.87
N PHE A 58 8.21 -8.90 7.78
CA PHE A 58 7.01 -8.07 8.03
C PHE A 58 7.32 -6.61 7.74
N GLN A 59 6.33 -5.83 7.43
CA GLN A 59 6.50 -4.41 7.16
C GLN A 59 5.23 -3.62 7.43
N THR A 60 5.43 -2.32 7.63
CA THR A 60 4.32 -1.37 7.68
C THR A 60 3.83 -1.08 6.26
N THR A 61 2.55 -0.80 6.09
CA THR A 61 1.98 -0.35 4.80
C THR A 61 1.78 1.17 4.75
N GLU A 62 2.03 1.85 5.87
CA GLU A 62 1.93 3.31 5.99
C GLU A 62 3.13 3.87 6.75
N SER A 63 3.35 5.18 6.65
CA SER A 63 4.37 5.86 7.44
C SER A 63 3.92 6.02 8.88
N LEU A 64 4.84 5.78 9.81
CA LEU A 64 4.65 5.95 11.25
C LEU A 64 5.49 7.11 11.75
N THR A 65 4.99 7.86 12.71
CA THR A 65 5.71 8.96 13.34
C THR A 65 5.77 8.80 14.85
N ALA A 66 6.86 9.29 15.43
CA ALA A 66 7.03 9.34 16.88
C ALA A 66 7.70 10.65 17.30
N THR A 67 7.21 11.23 18.39
CA THR A 67 7.78 12.45 18.98
C THR A 67 8.41 12.12 20.33
N ASP A 68 9.54 12.77 20.65
CA ASP A 68 10.20 12.65 21.95
C ASP A 68 9.24 13.00 23.08
N ASN A 69 9.10 12.12 24.05
CA ASN A 69 8.34 12.39 25.28
C ASN A 69 9.07 13.30 26.28
N GLY A 70 10.25 13.83 25.87
CA GLY A 70 11.13 14.66 26.71
C GLY A 70 12.25 13.89 27.41
N SER A 71 12.17 12.57 27.48
CA SER A 71 13.19 11.70 28.10
C SER A 71 13.99 10.87 27.09
N GLY A 72 13.73 11.03 25.78
CA GLY A 72 14.38 10.26 24.73
C GLY A 72 13.63 8.98 24.37
N LEU A 73 12.41 8.81 24.85
CA LEU A 73 11.54 7.70 24.44
C LEU A 73 10.55 8.19 23.39
N TYR A 74 10.48 7.44 22.29
CA TYR A 74 9.62 7.69 21.14
C TYR A 74 8.70 6.49 20.94
N GLU A 75 7.40 6.72 20.94
CA GLU A 75 6.40 5.71 20.63
C GLU A 75 5.79 6.02 19.26
N PHE A 76 5.96 5.10 18.31
CA PHE A 76 5.45 5.28 16.95
C PHE A 76 3.94 5.09 16.90
N SER A 77 3.29 5.91 16.09
CA SER A 77 1.85 5.85 15.82
C SER A 77 1.57 5.99 14.32
N ASP A 78 0.43 5.45 13.91
CA ASP A 78 -0.12 5.67 12.57
C ASP A 78 -0.64 7.12 12.41
N VAL A 79 -1.16 7.43 11.21
CA VAL A 79 -1.72 8.76 10.88
C VAL A 79 -2.92 9.16 11.74
N ASN A 80 -3.58 8.20 12.39
CA ASN A 80 -4.72 8.41 13.30
C ASN A 80 -4.29 8.50 14.77
N GLY A 81 -3.00 8.36 15.05
CA GLY A 81 -2.45 8.38 16.41
C GLY A 81 -2.51 7.04 17.14
N ASN A 82 -2.85 5.93 16.47
CA ASN A 82 -2.85 4.60 17.09
C ASN A 82 -1.42 4.10 17.26
N LYS A 83 -1.05 3.76 18.48
CA LYS A 83 0.27 3.21 18.83
C LYS A 83 0.35 1.70 18.65
N ASN A 84 -0.79 1.03 18.56
CA ASN A 84 -0.87 -0.39 18.24
C ASN A 84 -0.90 -0.54 16.71
N VAL A 85 0.26 -0.59 16.09
CA VAL A 85 0.42 -0.59 14.64
C VAL A 85 0.40 -2.00 14.07
N ILE A 86 -0.09 -2.15 12.84
CA ILE A 86 -0.18 -3.44 12.17
C ILE A 86 1.05 -3.62 11.29
N LEU A 87 1.74 -4.74 11.46
CA LEU A 87 2.76 -5.23 10.53
C LEU A 87 2.16 -6.33 9.65
N PHE A 88 2.49 -6.30 8.37
CA PHE A 88 2.04 -7.25 7.35
C PHE A 88 3.22 -8.08 6.86
N GLU A 89 3.05 -9.41 6.84
CA GLU A 89 4.03 -10.29 6.22
C GLU A 89 4.03 -10.10 4.71
N GLY A 90 5.21 -10.17 4.11
CA GLY A 90 5.36 -10.23 2.67
C GLY A 90 6.62 -9.54 2.16
N THR A 91 6.77 -9.59 0.85
CA THR A 91 7.85 -8.92 0.13
C THR A 91 7.26 -7.80 -0.71
N LYS A 92 7.75 -6.58 -0.52
CA LYS A 92 7.33 -5.44 -1.34
C LYS A 92 7.70 -5.69 -2.80
N ARG A 93 6.72 -5.52 -3.67
CA ARG A 93 6.90 -5.53 -5.12
C ARG A 93 6.38 -4.24 -5.73
N THR A 94 6.97 -3.88 -6.85
CA THR A 94 6.61 -2.67 -7.60
C THR A 94 6.42 -3.01 -9.06
N LYS A 95 5.28 -2.60 -9.64
CA LYS A 95 5.00 -2.68 -11.06
C LYS A 95 4.78 -1.28 -11.61
N LYS A 96 5.42 -0.95 -12.73
CA LYS A 96 5.26 0.32 -13.43
C LYS A 96 4.59 0.12 -14.76
N PHE A 97 3.68 1.03 -15.12
CA PHE A 97 3.02 1.09 -16.42
C PHE A 97 3.21 2.49 -16.99
N TYR A 98 3.57 2.55 -18.26
CA TYR A 98 3.64 3.81 -19.00
C TYR A 98 2.31 4.02 -19.70
N VAL A 99 1.65 5.15 -19.43
CA VAL A 99 0.34 5.44 -20.01
C VAL A 99 0.49 5.86 -21.45
N GLY A 100 -0.05 5.05 -22.36
CA GLY A 100 -0.01 5.22 -23.79
C GLY A 100 -0.94 6.32 -24.32
N LYS A 101 -1.09 6.38 -25.64
CA LYS A 101 -1.85 7.44 -26.33
C LYS A 101 -3.36 7.34 -26.04
N VAL A 102 -4.01 8.50 -26.02
CA VAL A 102 -5.47 8.64 -25.96
C VAL A 102 -6.12 7.85 -27.09
N GLY A 103 -7.15 7.06 -26.78
CA GLY A 103 -7.91 6.25 -27.74
C GLY A 103 -7.46 4.80 -27.86
N GLU A 104 -6.31 4.43 -27.29
CA GLU A 104 -5.91 3.04 -27.15
C GLU A 104 -6.37 2.51 -25.79
N ARG A 105 -7.09 1.38 -25.80
CA ARG A 105 -7.47 0.71 -24.53
C ARG A 105 -6.20 0.15 -23.89
N GLN A 106 -5.77 0.77 -22.81
CA GLN A 106 -4.67 0.26 -21.99
C GLN A 106 -5.19 -0.66 -20.90
N ILE A 107 -4.53 -1.82 -20.74
CA ILE A 107 -4.84 -2.80 -19.71
C ILE A 107 -3.66 -2.82 -18.73
N TYR A 108 -3.97 -2.68 -17.43
CA TYR A 108 -2.96 -2.64 -16.38
C TYR A 108 -2.98 -3.94 -15.58
N VAL A 109 -2.41 -5.00 -16.13
CA VAL A 109 -2.35 -6.32 -15.49
C VAL A 109 -1.12 -6.42 -14.61
N ILE A 110 -1.32 -6.85 -13.37
CA ILE A 110 -0.28 -7.20 -12.41
C ILE A 110 -0.15 -8.72 -12.42
N PRO A 111 0.92 -9.28 -13.01
CA PRO A 111 1.07 -10.71 -13.23
C PRO A 111 1.66 -11.40 -11.99
N ASP A 112 1.01 -11.25 -10.85
CA ASP A 112 1.45 -11.83 -9.59
C ASP A 112 0.26 -12.41 -8.80
N SER A 113 0.11 -13.73 -8.83
CA SER A 113 -0.93 -14.45 -8.12
C SER A 113 -0.72 -14.49 -6.59
N THR A 114 0.44 -14.04 -6.11
CA THR A 114 0.78 -13.97 -4.68
C THR A 114 0.50 -12.60 -4.08
N MET A 115 -0.03 -11.66 -4.88
CA MET A 115 -0.36 -10.32 -4.45
C MET A 115 -1.43 -10.31 -3.37
N ASP A 116 -1.19 -9.57 -2.29
CA ASP A 116 -2.23 -9.13 -1.35
C ASP A 116 -2.80 -7.79 -1.83
N THR A 117 -3.98 -7.83 -2.42
CA THR A 117 -4.62 -6.64 -3.03
C THR A 117 -4.96 -5.57 -2.01
N ALA A 118 -5.14 -5.92 -0.74
CA ALA A 118 -5.43 -4.98 0.34
C ALA A 118 -4.22 -4.08 0.71
N THR A 119 -3.00 -4.50 0.34
CA THR A 119 -1.76 -3.77 0.60
C THR A 119 -1.36 -2.82 -0.53
N THR A 120 -2.18 -2.70 -1.56
CA THR A 120 -1.86 -1.95 -2.77
C THR A 120 -1.81 -0.45 -2.52
N ILE A 121 -0.76 0.18 -3.05
CA ILE A 121 -0.59 1.63 -3.13
C ILE A 121 -0.37 2.00 -4.59
N VAL A 122 -1.16 2.94 -5.10
CA VAL A 122 -1.06 3.43 -6.49
C VAL A 122 -0.61 4.87 -6.50
N LYS A 123 0.49 5.13 -7.19
CA LYS A 123 1.11 6.44 -7.38
C LYS A 123 1.18 6.76 -8.86
N VAL A 124 0.78 7.96 -9.25
CA VAL A 124 0.85 8.43 -10.64
C VAL A 124 1.84 9.56 -10.74
N PHE A 125 2.87 9.37 -11.54
CA PHE A 125 3.94 10.34 -11.80
C PHE A 125 3.66 11.05 -13.11
N ALA A 126 3.84 12.37 -13.15
CA ALA A 126 3.59 13.18 -14.35
C ALA A 126 4.45 12.77 -15.57
N ASN A 127 5.63 12.22 -15.33
CA ASN A 127 6.54 11.69 -16.34
C ASN A 127 7.57 10.74 -15.68
N PRO A 128 8.35 9.97 -16.45
CA PRO A 128 9.33 9.02 -15.91
C PRO A 128 10.47 9.64 -15.09
N SER A 129 10.71 10.93 -15.19
CA SER A 129 11.86 11.62 -14.59
C SER A 129 11.52 12.33 -13.27
N THR A 130 10.23 12.49 -12.95
CA THR A 130 9.80 13.15 -11.71
C THR A 130 9.79 12.18 -10.54
N THR A 131 10.07 12.69 -9.35
CA THR A 131 9.93 11.98 -8.08
C THR A 131 8.63 12.35 -7.36
N GLU A 132 7.97 13.42 -7.80
CA GLU A 132 6.67 13.82 -7.28
C GLU A 132 5.56 12.99 -7.91
N PHE A 133 4.60 12.60 -7.10
CA PHE A 133 3.48 11.76 -7.54
C PHE A 133 2.16 12.22 -6.95
N GLU A 134 1.08 11.87 -7.63
CA GLU A 134 -0.28 11.96 -7.14
C GLU A 134 -0.75 10.57 -6.67
N PRO A 135 -1.24 10.45 -5.42
CA PRO A 135 -1.81 9.20 -4.95
C PRO A 135 -3.21 8.99 -5.55
N TYR A 136 -3.47 7.77 -6.00
CA TYR A 136 -4.82 7.30 -6.30
C TYR A 136 -5.30 6.41 -5.15
N THR A 137 -6.55 6.58 -4.75
CA THR A 137 -7.16 5.88 -3.62
C THR A 137 -8.01 4.69 -4.07
N PRO A 138 -8.06 3.58 -3.31
CA PRO A 138 -9.03 2.53 -3.60
C PRO A 138 -10.45 3.07 -3.51
N ILE A 139 -11.30 2.73 -4.48
CA ILE A 139 -12.68 3.22 -4.51
C ILE A 139 -13.47 2.83 -3.27
N SER A 140 -13.15 1.69 -2.64
CA SER A 140 -13.76 1.24 -1.39
C SER A 140 -13.54 2.19 -0.20
N LYS A 141 -12.52 3.05 -0.28
CA LYS A 141 -12.20 4.08 0.72
C LYS A 141 -12.67 5.48 0.32
N ALA A 142 -13.28 5.65 -0.86
CA ALA A 142 -13.73 6.94 -1.34
C ALA A 142 -15.03 7.34 -0.61
N ILE A 143 -14.99 8.49 0.06
CA ILE A 143 -16.18 9.08 0.74
C ILE A 143 -17.12 9.72 -0.29
N ARG A 144 -16.54 10.25 -1.35
CA ARG A 144 -17.22 10.93 -2.44
C ARG A 144 -16.53 10.63 -3.75
N VAL A 145 -17.31 10.34 -4.79
CA VAL A 145 -16.77 10.07 -6.12
C VAL A 145 -17.46 10.97 -7.13
N ASP A 146 -16.68 11.77 -7.83
CA ASP A 146 -17.07 12.62 -8.94
C ASP A 146 -16.15 12.39 -10.15
N GLN A 147 -16.34 13.14 -11.21
CA GLN A 147 -15.54 13.01 -12.44
C GLN A 147 -14.04 13.31 -12.26
N ASN A 148 -13.67 14.08 -11.24
CA ASN A 148 -12.28 14.48 -10.96
C ASN A 148 -11.61 13.61 -9.90
N SER A 149 -12.34 12.68 -9.32
CA SER A 149 -11.83 11.83 -8.25
C SER A 149 -10.78 10.86 -8.78
N LYS A 150 -9.63 10.80 -8.10
CA LYS A 150 -8.50 9.93 -8.42
C LYS A 150 -8.60 8.64 -7.62
N PHE A 151 -9.27 7.66 -8.19
CA PHE A 151 -9.42 6.36 -7.56
C PHE A 151 -9.03 5.22 -8.50
N TYR A 152 -8.82 4.06 -7.91
CA TYR A 152 -8.62 2.81 -8.63
C TYR A 152 -9.46 1.69 -8.04
N GLN A 153 -9.66 0.67 -8.82
CA GLN A 153 -10.24 -0.61 -8.41
C GLN A 153 -9.37 -1.74 -8.93
N ILE A 154 -9.26 -2.80 -8.14
CA ILE A 154 -8.57 -4.02 -8.55
C ILE A 154 -9.61 -5.09 -8.80
N THR A 155 -9.55 -5.74 -9.96
CA THR A 155 -10.39 -6.87 -10.34
C THR A 155 -9.54 -8.09 -10.66
N GLU A 156 -10.14 -9.28 -10.64
CA GLU A 156 -9.47 -10.50 -11.07
C GLU A 156 -9.25 -10.49 -12.58
N ALA A 157 -8.09 -10.97 -12.99
CA ALA A 157 -7.71 -11.18 -14.38
C ALA A 157 -7.44 -12.68 -14.61
N PRO A 158 -7.34 -13.15 -15.85
CA PRO A 158 -6.98 -14.53 -16.16
C PRO A 158 -5.68 -14.97 -15.46
N ASN A 159 -5.54 -16.27 -15.24
CA ASN A 159 -4.37 -16.93 -14.62
C ASN A 159 -4.13 -16.57 -13.14
N GLY A 160 -5.15 -16.12 -12.42
CA GLY A 160 -5.03 -15.69 -11.03
C GLY A 160 -4.28 -14.37 -10.86
N PHE A 161 -4.20 -13.57 -11.91
CA PHE A 161 -3.61 -12.24 -11.91
C PHE A 161 -4.66 -11.19 -11.54
N TYR A 162 -4.24 -9.93 -11.48
CA TYR A 162 -5.10 -8.81 -11.10
C TYR A 162 -4.98 -7.70 -12.14
N GLU A 163 -6.08 -7.00 -12.37
CA GLU A 163 -6.16 -5.86 -13.26
C GLU A 163 -6.53 -4.60 -12.47
N LEU A 164 -5.76 -3.54 -12.69
CA LEU A 164 -6.01 -2.23 -12.12
C LEU A 164 -6.88 -1.44 -13.09
N ASN A 165 -7.99 -0.92 -12.59
CA ASN A 165 -8.96 -0.13 -13.34
C ASN A 165 -9.07 1.28 -12.75
N PHE A 166 -9.23 2.27 -13.62
CA PHE A 166 -9.41 3.67 -13.27
C PHE A 166 -10.79 4.16 -13.72
N GLY A 167 -11.12 5.40 -13.35
CA GLY A 167 -12.32 6.06 -13.85
C GLY A 167 -12.26 6.37 -15.35
N ASP A 168 -13.39 6.80 -15.90
CA ASP A 168 -13.55 7.11 -17.34
C ASP A 168 -13.22 8.57 -17.68
N GLY A 169 -12.99 9.42 -16.69
CA GLY A 169 -12.71 10.85 -16.85
C GLY A 169 -13.90 11.70 -17.30
N ILE A 170 -15.08 11.10 -17.47
CA ILE A 170 -16.29 11.78 -17.98
C ILE A 170 -17.37 11.79 -16.91
N SER A 171 -17.79 10.61 -16.48
CA SER A 171 -18.91 10.45 -15.54
C SER A 171 -18.44 10.01 -14.15
N PHE A 172 -17.28 9.38 -14.08
CA PHE A 172 -16.89 8.65 -12.89
C PHE A 172 -15.37 8.49 -12.79
N GLY A 173 -14.75 9.39 -12.04
CA GLY A 173 -13.33 9.37 -11.73
C GLY A 173 -12.40 9.70 -12.90
N GLN A 174 -11.19 10.05 -12.59
CA GLN A 174 -10.16 10.46 -13.56
C GLN A 174 -9.21 9.28 -13.86
N ALA A 175 -9.04 8.98 -15.14
CA ALA A 175 -7.98 8.08 -15.60
C ALA A 175 -6.63 8.81 -15.62
N PRO A 176 -5.50 8.09 -15.41
CA PRO A 176 -4.18 8.67 -15.64
C PRO A 176 -3.99 9.18 -17.07
N GLU A 177 -3.38 10.35 -17.21
CA GLU A 177 -3.17 11.00 -18.51
C GLU A 177 -2.05 10.32 -19.30
N THR A 178 -2.11 10.47 -20.64
CA THR A 178 -1.04 10.02 -21.56
C THR A 178 0.32 10.63 -21.18
N GLY A 179 1.35 9.79 -21.15
CA GLY A 179 2.71 10.18 -20.80
C GLY A 179 3.04 10.09 -19.32
N THR A 180 2.03 9.82 -18.46
CA THR A 180 2.25 9.56 -17.03
C THR A 180 2.76 8.15 -16.80
N VAL A 181 3.26 7.90 -15.59
CA VAL A 181 3.68 6.58 -15.13
C VAL A 181 2.83 6.17 -13.94
N VAL A 182 2.12 5.07 -14.07
CA VAL A 182 1.38 4.44 -12.97
C VAL A 182 2.31 3.45 -12.27
N GLN A 183 2.61 3.69 -11.01
CA GLN A 183 3.38 2.79 -10.17
C GLN A 183 2.48 2.14 -9.13
N VAL A 184 2.49 0.82 -9.12
CA VAL A 184 1.75 0.00 -8.17
C VAL A 184 2.74 -0.67 -7.22
N GLU A 185 2.60 -0.41 -5.94
CA GLU A 185 3.36 -1.05 -4.87
C GLU A 185 2.41 -1.95 -4.07
N TYR A 186 2.86 -3.16 -3.74
CA TYR A 186 2.05 -4.13 -2.99
C TYR A 186 2.94 -5.16 -2.31
N LEU A 187 2.36 -5.95 -1.41
CA LEU A 187 3.02 -7.09 -0.80
C LEU A 187 2.66 -8.38 -1.54
N SER A 188 3.68 -9.14 -1.90
CA SER A 188 3.60 -10.54 -2.28
C SER A 188 3.76 -11.38 -1.01
N THR A 189 2.82 -12.27 -0.72
CA THR A 189 2.72 -12.96 0.57
C THR A 189 2.73 -14.48 0.41
N VAL A 190 3.26 -15.18 1.44
CA VAL A 190 3.09 -16.63 1.61
C VAL A 190 1.80 -16.96 2.37
N GLY A 191 1.11 -15.95 2.92
CA GLY A 191 -0.16 -16.11 3.63
C GLY A 191 0.03 -16.66 5.05
N ALA A 192 -0.81 -17.62 5.44
CA ALA A 192 -0.90 -18.13 6.81
C ALA A 192 0.40 -18.79 7.34
N ASP A 193 1.34 -19.13 6.48
CA ASP A 193 2.59 -19.81 6.88
C ASP A 193 3.46 -18.93 7.80
N ALA A 194 3.27 -17.61 7.77
CA ALA A 194 3.98 -16.65 8.64
C ALA A 194 3.27 -16.36 9.97
N ASN A 195 2.18 -17.06 10.30
CA ASN A 195 1.48 -16.85 11.58
C ASN A 195 2.32 -17.42 12.75
N GLY A 196 2.37 -16.67 13.86
CA GLY A 196 3.00 -17.11 15.10
C GLY A 196 4.34 -16.41 15.45
N GLY A 197 4.74 -15.40 14.68
CA GLY A 197 5.90 -14.55 15.04
C GLY A 197 5.65 -13.77 16.35
N GLN A 198 6.61 -13.82 17.28
CA GLN A 198 6.50 -13.15 18.57
C GLN A 198 7.56 -12.08 18.81
N VAL A 199 8.72 -12.18 18.17
CA VAL A 199 9.83 -11.24 18.30
C VAL A 199 10.17 -10.68 16.92
N PHE A 200 10.25 -9.37 16.81
CA PHE A 200 10.53 -8.66 15.57
C PHE A 200 11.77 -7.78 15.75
N SER A 201 12.66 -7.80 14.74
CA SER A 201 13.86 -6.96 14.67
C SER A 201 13.84 -6.13 13.39
N PRO A 202 14.25 -4.87 13.44
CA PRO A 202 14.38 -3.99 12.28
C PRO A 202 15.57 -4.39 11.40
#